data_a63168901b3352366c7090c1ed274f4c
#
_entry.id   a63168901b3352366c7090c1ed274f4c
#
_cell.length_a   1.000
_cell.length_b   1.000
_cell.length_c   1.000
_cell.angle_alpha   90.00
_cell.angle_beta   90.00
_cell.angle_gamma   90.00
#
_symmetry.space_group_name_H-M   'P 1'
#
loop_
_entity.id
_entity.type
_entity.pdbx_description
1 polymer ?
#
loop_
_entity_poly.entity_id
_entity_poly.type
_entity_poly.pdbx_seq_one_letter_code
_entity_poly.pdbx_strand_id
1 'polypeptide(L)'
;DTDVPAGDIGVGGREYKGGLRFHPSVNQGILKFLGFEQTLKNSLTGLPMGGGKGGSNFDPKGKSDREVMAFCQSFMTELYRHIGKDTDVPAGDIGVGGREIGYLFGQYKRMTGLYEGVLTGKGLTFGGSLARTQATGYGLVYMLDEMLKHNGKEIAGKTVLVSGSGNVAIYAVEKAQQYGAKVVAMSDSNGYIYDADGIKLDVVKEIKEVRRGRIKEYADAVPTAVYTEGKGIWTIPCDIALPCATQNELNLDDAKALIANGCFAVAEGANMPSTREATDLFVEKKILFMPGKAANAGGVAVSGLEQSQNSMR
;
A
#
# COMPACT_ATOMS: atom_id res chain seq x y z
N ASP A 1 -1.98 -14.03 -25.34
CA ASP A 1 -2.13 -15.06 -24.30
C ASP A 1 -1.99 -14.40 -22.94
N THR A 2 -3.12 -14.08 -22.33
CA THR A 2 -3.17 -13.56 -20.96
C THR A 2 -3.34 -14.76 -20.03
N ASP A 3 -2.22 -15.36 -19.62
CA ASP A 3 -2.25 -16.27 -18.49
C ASP A 3 -2.66 -15.49 -17.26
N VAL A 4 -3.78 -15.87 -16.67
CA VAL A 4 -4.26 -15.36 -15.36
C VAL A 4 -3.86 -16.39 -14.31
N PRO A 5 -2.64 -16.34 -13.76
CA PRO A 5 -2.30 -17.23 -12.67
C PRO A 5 -3.00 -16.73 -11.40
N ALA A 6 -4.01 -17.45 -10.98
CA ALA A 6 -4.55 -17.33 -9.63
C ALA A 6 -3.82 -18.33 -8.73
N GLY A 7 -3.22 -17.86 -7.65
CA GLY A 7 -2.68 -18.73 -6.62
C GLY A 7 -3.63 -18.69 -5.42
N ASP A 8 -4.40 -19.75 -5.23
CA ASP A 8 -5.14 -19.97 -4.00
C ASP A 8 -4.26 -20.74 -3.01
N ILE A 9 -4.03 -20.16 -1.83
CA ILE A 9 -3.50 -20.86 -0.67
C ILE A 9 -4.57 -20.76 0.40
N GLY A 10 -5.57 -21.64 0.29
CA GLY A 10 -6.65 -21.73 1.26
C GLY A 10 -6.11 -22.19 2.61
N VAL A 11 -6.04 -21.31 3.59
CA VAL A 11 -5.92 -21.67 4.99
C VAL A 11 -7.32 -21.65 5.58
N GLY A 12 -7.83 -22.83 5.93
CA GLY A 12 -9.10 -22.96 6.63
C GLY A 12 -10.35 -23.10 5.77
N GLY A 13 -10.22 -23.46 4.47
CA GLY A 13 -11.36 -23.80 3.61
C GLY A 13 -12.32 -22.65 3.33
N ARG A 14 -11.81 -21.42 3.28
CA ARG A 14 -12.57 -20.23 2.93
C ARG A 14 -11.95 -19.52 1.72
N GLU A 15 -12.81 -18.80 1.02
CA GLU A 15 -12.53 -18.04 -0.17
C GLU A 15 -11.36 -17.07 0.04
N TYR A 16 -10.59 -16.81 -1.01
CA TYR A 16 -9.47 -15.92 -0.91
C TYR A 16 -9.89 -14.44 -1.03
N LYS A 17 -9.14 -13.61 -0.32
CA LYS A 17 -9.18 -12.17 -0.41
C LYS A 17 -7.80 -11.63 -0.72
N GLY A 18 -7.67 -10.87 -1.81
CA GLY A 18 -6.39 -10.25 -2.14
C GLY A 18 -6.41 -9.45 -3.43
N GLY A 19 -5.28 -8.80 -3.76
CA GLY A 19 -5.20 -7.84 -4.86
C GLY A 19 -4.94 -8.46 -6.21
N LEU A 20 -5.43 -7.80 -7.26
CA LEU A 20 -5.01 -7.98 -8.64
C LEU A 20 -3.88 -6.99 -8.93
N ARG A 21 -2.78 -7.46 -9.51
CA ARG A 21 -1.63 -6.62 -9.91
C ARG A 21 -1.51 -6.56 -11.42
N PHE A 22 -1.44 -5.34 -11.98
CA PHE A 22 -1.10 -5.12 -13.39
C PHE A 22 0.25 -4.43 -13.47
N HIS A 23 1.28 -5.20 -13.80
CA HIS A 23 2.65 -4.69 -13.87
C HIS A 23 3.52 -5.63 -14.72
N PRO A 24 4.46 -5.11 -15.55
CA PRO A 24 5.30 -5.93 -16.42
C PRO A 24 6.08 -7.06 -15.72
N SER A 25 6.38 -6.88 -14.43
CA SER A 25 7.10 -7.90 -13.65
C SER A 25 6.24 -9.08 -13.19
N VAL A 26 4.93 -9.03 -13.39
CA VAL A 26 4.03 -10.09 -12.91
C VAL A 26 4.34 -11.41 -13.60
N ASN A 27 4.56 -12.42 -12.78
CA ASN A 27 4.72 -13.80 -13.19
C ASN A 27 4.19 -14.74 -12.09
N GLN A 28 4.07 -16.01 -12.39
CA GLN A 28 3.49 -17.00 -11.48
C GLN A 28 4.24 -17.09 -10.14
N GLY A 29 5.57 -17.00 -10.12
CA GLY A 29 6.37 -17.04 -8.90
C GLY A 29 6.07 -15.87 -7.97
N ILE A 30 5.98 -14.66 -8.53
CA ILE A 30 5.63 -13.45 -7.78
C ILE A 30 4.22 -13.56 -7.22
N LEU A 31 3.25 -14.04 -8.00
CA LEU A 31 1.86 -14.16 -7.53
C LEU A 31 1.72 -15.23 -6.42
N LYS A 32 2.42 -16.35 -6.52
CA LYS A 32 2.47 -17.37 -5.46
C LYS A 32 3.03 -16.80 -4.16
N PHE A 33 4.15 -16.08 -4.23
CA PHE A 33 4.75 -15.42 -3.07
C PHE A 33 3.80 -14.40 -2.44
N LEU A 34 3.23 -13.52 -3.26
CA LEU A 34 2.30 -12.50 -2.78
C LEU A 34 1.01 -13.09 -2.20
N GLY A 35 0.52 -14.21 -2.75
CA GLY A 35 -0.63 -14.94 -2.21
C GLY A 35 -0.34 -15.53 -0.84
N PHE A 36 0.83 -16.14 -0.67
CA PHE A 36 1.30 -16.63 0.63
C PHE A 36 1.40 -15.49 1.66
N GLU A 37 2.02 -14.38 1.29
CA GLU A 37 2.11 -13.19 2.14
C GLU A 37 0.73 -12.64 2.53
N GLN A 38 -0.21 -12.62 1.56
CA GLN A 38 -1.57 -12.17 1.78
C GLN A 38 -2.32 -13.05 2.79
N THR A 39 -2.10 -14.35 2.80
CA THR A 39 -2.69 -15.27 3.79
C THR A 39 -2.25 -14.89 5.21
N LEU A 40 -0.96 -14.68 5.43
CA LEU A 40 -0.42 -14.26 6.73
C LEU A 40 -0.98 -12.90 7.15
N LYS A 41 -1.09 -11.97 6.20
CA LYS A 41 -1.64 -10.64 6.44
C LYS A 41 -3.13 -10.69 6.83
N ASN A 42 -3.92 -11.49 6.12
CA ASN A 42 -5.36 -11.62 6.39
C ASN A 42 -5.62 -12.23 7.76
N SER A 43 -4.80 -13.20 8.19
CA SER A 43 -4.93 -13.82 9.52
C SER A 43 -4.79 -12.82 10.67
N LEU A 44 -4.00 -11.74 10.48
CA LEU A 44 -3.80 -10.69 11.50
C LEU A 44 -5.02 -9.77 11.66
N THR A 45 -5.97 -9.80 10.75
CA THR A 45 -7.21 -8.99 10.87
C THR A 45 -8.25 -9.62 11.82
N GLY A 46 -8.08 -10.89 12.18
CA GLY A 46 -9.09 -11.66 12.92
C GLY A 46 -10.34 -12.01 12.11
N LEU A 47 -10.41 -11.60 10.84
CA LEU A 47 -11.53 -11.91 9.94
C LEU A 47 -11.31 -13.27 9.26
N PRO A 48 -12.38 -14.04 9.00
CA PRO A 48 -12.30 -15.38 8.41
C PRO A 48 -12.09 -15.30 6.89
N MET A 49 -10.92 -14.84 6.45
CA MET A 49 -10.55 -14.68 5.05
C MET A 49 -9.28 -15.47 4.74
N GLY A 50 -9.30 -16.27 3.68
CA GLY A 50 -8.10 -16.80 3.04
C GLY A 50 -7.29 -15.70 2.33
N GLY A 51 -6.13 -16.03 1.80
CA GLY A 51 -5.28 -15.08 1.07
C GLY A 51 -4.98 -15.57 -0.34
N GLY A 52 -5.00 -14.67 -1.30
CA GLY A 52 -4.63 -14.97 -2.69
C GLY A 52 -4.19 -13.72 -3.44
N LYS A 53 -3.62 -13.90 -4.59
CA LYS A 53 -3.21 -12.84 -5.53
C LYS A 53 -3.45 -13.28 -6.96
N GLY A 54 -3.89 -12.33 -7.77
CA GLY A 54 -3.98 -12.50 -9.21
C GLY A 54 -3.32 -11.34 -9.94
N GLY A 55 -3.29 -11.38 -11.25
CA GLY A 55 -2.77 -10.26 -12.03
C GLY A 55 -2.38 -10.59 -13.45
N SER A 56 -1.77 -9.61 -14.10
CA SER A 56 -1.26 -9.72 -15.47
C SER A 56 0.02 -8.89 -15.61
N ASN A 57 0.84 -9.26 -16.59
CA ASN A 57 2.01 -8.47 -17.00
C ASN A 57 1.65 -7.22 -17.82
N PHE A 58 0.38 -6.90 -17.97
CA PHE A 58 -0.08 -5.65 -18.58
C PHE A 58 0.43 -4.43 -17.79
N ASP A 59 1.00 -3.46 -18.49
CA ASP A 59 1.44 -2.19 -17.91
C ASP A 59 0.41 -1.09 -18.19
N PRO A 60 -0.38 -0.64 -17.19
CA PRO A 60 -1.33 0.45 -17.36
C PRO A 60 -0.66 1.83 -17.47
N LYS A 61 0.64 1.91 -17.13
CA LYS A 61 1.37 3.18 -17.13
C LYS A 61 1.54 3.71 -18.55
N GLY A 62 1.17 4.98 -18.75
CA GLY A 62 1.22 5.62 -20.07
C GLY A 62 0.11 5.20 -21.04
N LYS A 63 -0.83 4.37 -20.61
CA LYS A 63 -2.02 4.00 -21.39
C LYS A 63 -3.16 4.97 -21.15
N SER A 64 -3.96 5.21 -22.19
CA SER A 64 -5.19 5.97 -22.08
C SER A 64 -6.25 5.24 -21.24
N ASP A 65 -7.19 5.96 -20.68
CA ASP A 65 -8.33 5.37 -19.94
C ASP A 65 -9.11 4.36 -20.80
N ARG A 66 -9.22 4.61 -22.12
CA ARG A 66 -9.87 3.68 -23.06
C ARG A 66 -9.11 2.36 -23.19
N GLU A 67 -7.78 2.39 -23.30
CA GLU A 67 -6.95 1.19 -23.39
C GLU A 67 -7.01 0.38 -22.09
N VAL A 68 -6.90 1.06 -20.95
CA VAL A 68 -6.99 0.40 -19.63
C VAL A 68 -8.37 -0.20 -19.40
N MET A 69 -9.44 0.52 -19.78
CA MET A 69 -10.81 0.01 -19.69
C MET A 69 -11.00 -1.23 -20.57
N ALA A 70 -10.53 -1.19 -21.82
CA ALA A 70 -10.65 -2.32 -22.74
C ALA A 70 -9.91 -3.56 -22.21
N PHE A 71 -8.71 -3.37 -21.64
CA PHE A 71 -7.98 -4.45 -20.98
C PHE A 71 -8.74 -5.01 -19.77
N CYS A 72 -9.23 -4.15 -18.86
CA CYS A 72 -10.01 -4.57 -17.70
C CYS A 72 -11.27 -5.35 -18.09
N GLN A 73 -11.95 -4.92 -19.15
CA GLN A 73 -13.13 -5.61 -19.66
C GLN A 73 -12.79 -7.00 -20.20
N SER A 74 -11.72 -7.12 -21.00
CA SER A 74 -11.24 -8.38 -21.53
C SER A 74 -10.80 -9.33 -20.41
N PHE A 75 -10.02 -8.83 -19.46
CA PHE A 75 -9.56 -9.59 -18.31
C PHE A 75 -10.72 -10.12 -17.46
N MET A 76 -11.73 -9.29 -17.18
CA MET A 76 -12.90 -9.69 -16.40
C MET A 76 -13.77 -10.69 -17.16
N THR A 77 -13.79 -10.66 -18.50
CA THR A 77 -14.54 -11.63 -19.31
C THR A 77 -14.08 -13.07 -19.09
N GLU A 78 -12.82 -13.28 -18.72
CA GLU A 78 -12.33 -14.60 -18.31
C GLU A 78 -12.43 -14.81 -16.79
N LEU A 79 -12.12 -13.80 -15.98
CA LEU A 79 -12.06 -13.91 -14.54
C LEU A 79 -13.42 -14.12 -13.85
N TYR A 80 -14.52 -13.59 -14.39
CA TYR A 80 -15.83 -13.56 -13.72
C TYR A 80 -16.36 -14.94 -13.31
N ARG A 81 -15.93 -16.00 -13.98
CA ARG A 81 -16.34 -17.40 -13.70
C ARG A 81 -15.74 -17.94 -12.40
N HIS A 82 -14.70 -17.29 -11.90
CA HIS A 82 -13.88 -17.75 -10.78
C HIS A 82 -14.03 -16.89 -9.53
N ILE A 83 -14.78 -15.80 -9.63
CA ILE A 83 -14.92 -14.82 -8.55
C ILE A 83 -16.40 -14.55 -8.25
N GLY A 84 -16.68 -14.08 -7.05
CA GLY A 84 -18.05 -13.73 -6.62
C GLY A 84 -18.05 -13.27 -5.18
N LYS A 85 -19.20 -12.86 -4.68
CA LYS A 85 -19.33 -12.40 -3.27
C LYS A 85 -19.09 -13.53 -2.26
N ASP A 86 -19.38 -14.77 -2.64
CA ASP A 86 -19.27 -15.98 -1.81
C ASP A 86 -18.16 -16.93 -2.31
N THR A 87 -17.34 -16.46 -3.23
CA THR A 87 -16.16 -17.12 -3.73
C THR A 87 -14.96 -16.19 -3.56
N ASP A 88 -14.01 -16.20 -4.48
CA ASP A 88 -12.83 -15.33 -4.39
C ASP A 88 -13.21 -13.85 -4.61
N VAL A 89 -12.73 -12.96 -3.73
CA VAL A 89 -13.03 -11.53 -3.78
C VAL A 89 -11.74 -10.73 -4.03
N PRO A 90 -11.44 -10.39 -5.29
CA PRO A 90 -10.26 -9.59 -5.62
C PRO A 90 -10.36 -8.14 -5.12
N ALA A 91 -9.19 -7.50 -5.01
CA ALA A 91 -9.04 -6.08 -4.68
C ALA A 91 -8.00 -5.40 -5.57
N GLY A 92 -7.72 -4.13 -5.32
CA GLY A 92 -6.62 -3.41 -5.95
C GLY A 92 -5.25 -3.81 -5.40
N ASP A 93 -4.24 -3.63 -6.23
CA ASP A 93 -2.81 -3.72 -5.93
C ASP A 93 -2.05 -2.81 -6.94
N ILE A 94 -0.75 -2.95 -7.11
CA ILE A 94 0.04 -2.17 -8.08
C ILE A 94 -0.62 -2.23 -9.47
N GLY A 95 -0.84 -1.08 -10.07
CA GLY A 95 -1.49 -0.94 -11.38
C GLY A 95 -3.00 -1.19 -11.41
N VAL A 96 -3.62 -1.45 -10.25
CA VAL A 96 -5.06 -1.64 -10.11
C VAL A 96 -5.57 -0.77 -8.95
N GLY A 97 -5.95 0.45 -9.27
CA GLY A 97 -6.55 1.40 -8.35
C GLY A 97 -8.09 1.43 -8.46
N GLY A 98 -8.70 2.46 -7.88
CA GLY A 98 -10.17 2.64 -7.91
C GLY A 98 -10.75 2.73 -9.33
N ARG A 99 -10.00 3.29 -10.29
CA ARG A 99 -10.37 3.36 -11.71
C ARG A 99 -10.49 1.97 -12.31
N GLU A 100 -9.46 1.15 -12.19
CA GLU A 100 -9.41 -0.23 -12.71
C GLU A 100 -10.46 -1.10 -12.03
N ILE A 101 -10.62 -0.99 -10.72
CA ILE A 101 -11.68 -1.69 -9.97
C ILE A 101 -13.06 -1.30 -10.49
N GLY A 102 -13.29 -0.03 -10.82
CA GLY A 102 -14.54 0.44 -11.43
C GLY A 102 -14.79 -0.21 -12.79
N TYR A 103 -13.77 -0.30 -13.66
CA TYR A 103 -13.90 -0.95 -14.97
C TYR A 103 -14.15 -2.46 -14.85
N LEU A 104 -13.43 -3.14 -13.93
CA LEU A 104 -13.63 -4.56 -13.65
C LEU A 104 -15.03 -4.83 -13.10
N PHE A 105 -15.50 -4.05 -12.14
CA PHE A 105 -16.83 -4.19 -11.57
C PHE A 105 -17.94 -3.93 -12.60
N GLY A 106 -17.78 -2.89 -13.42
CA GLY A 106 -18.72 -2.58 -14.49
C GLY A 106 -18.88 -3.73 -15.49
N GLN A 107 -17.77 -4.38 -15.87
CA GLN A 107 -17.81 -5.54 -16.76
C GLN A 107 -18.40 -6.78 -16.07
N TYR A 108 -18.07 -7.04 -14.81
CA TYR A 108 -18.68 -8.12 -14.04
C TYR A 108 -20.22 -7.96 -14.01
N LYS A 109 -20.69 -6.77 -13.63
CA LYS A 109 -22.13 -6.46 -13.62
C LYS A 109 -22.78 -6.63 -14.99
N ARG A 110 -22.08 -6.21 -16.06
CA ARG A 110 -22.58 -6.34 -17.45
C ARG A 110 -22.76 -7.81 -17.85
N MET A 111 -21.88 -8.70 -17.41
CA MET A 111 -21.90 -10.12 -17.78
C MET A 111 -22.85 -10.93 -16.92
N THR A 112 -22.90 -10.65 -15.63
CA THR A 112 -23.70 -11.44 -14.67
C THR A 112 -25.09 -10.87 -14.42
N GLY A 113 -25.31 -9.59 -14.68
CA GLY A 113 -26.53 -8.86 -14.30
C GLY A 113 -26.59 -8.54 -12.79
N LEU A 114 -25.57 -8.90 -12.01
CA LEU A 114 -25.57 -8.79 -10.54
C LEU A 114 -24.85 -7.52 -10.07
N TYR A 115 -25.41 -6.90 -9.03
CA TYR A 115 -24.77 -5.84 -8.25
C TYR A 115 -24.47 -6.37 -6.85
N GLU A 116 -23.29 -6.94 -6.66
CA GLU A 116 -22.92 -7.66 -5.46
C GLU A 116 -21.51 -7.34 -4.97
N GLY A 117 -21.08 -7.93 -3.85
CA GLY A 117 -19.81 -7.66 -3.18
C GLY A 117 -18.60 -8.34 -3.79
N VAL A 118 -18.54 -8.52 -5.11
CA VAL A 118 -17.49 -9.29 -5.79
C VAL A 118 -16.10 -8.71 -5.75
N LEU A 119 -15.93 -7.41 -5.67
CA LEU A 119 -14.65 -6.71 -5.62
C LEU A 119 -14.61 -5.80 -4.42
N THR A 120 -13.42 -5.50 -3.88
CA THR A 120 -13.24 -4.47 -2.86
C THR A 120 -12.28 -3.38 -3.32
N GLY A 121 -12.36 -2.21 -2.66
CA GLY A 121 -11.71 -0.99 -3.13
C GLY A 121 -12.54 -0.28 -4.20
N LYS A 122 -13.83 -0.58 -4.25
CA LYS A 122 -14.79 0.10 -5.13
C LYS A 122 -15.02 1.55 -4.72
N GLY A 123 -15.38 2.39 -5.67
CA GLY A 123 -15.94 3.71 -5.38
C GLY A 123 -17.27 3.60 -4.61
N LEU A 124 -17.63 4.63 -3.86
CA LEU A 124 -18.87 4.64 -3.04
C LEU A 124 -20.13 4.34 -3.84
N THR A 125 -20.19 4.82 -5.08
CA THR A 125 -21.31 4.58 -6.02
C THR A 125 -21.44 3.12 -6.45
N PHE A 126 -20.40 2.32 -6.26
CA PHE A 126 -20.37 0.90 -6.61
C PHE A 126 -20.42 -0.02 -5.37
N GLY A 127 -20.78 0.51 -4.22
CA GLY A 127 -20.84 -0.26 -2.97
C GLY A 127 -19.54 -0.33 -2.19
N GLY A 128 -18.61 0.59 -2.44
CA GLY A 128 -17.38 0.72 -1.67
C GLY A 128 -17.61 1.28 -0.26
N SER A 129 -16.62 1.13 0.60
CA SER A 129 -16.63 1.64 1.97
C SER A 129 -15.86 2.94 2.11
N LEU A 130 -16.30 3.79 3.03
CA LEU A 130 -15.54 4.94 3.50
C LEU A 130 -14.20 4.51 4.10
N ALA A 131 -13.25 5.44 4.12
CA ALA A 131 -11.90 5.26 4.67
C ALA A 131 -11.02 4.19 3.99
N ARG A 132 -11.49 3.50 2.93
CA ARG A 132 -10.68 2.47 2.24
C ARG A 132 -9.37 3.05 1.67
N THR A 133 -9.42 4.27 1.14
CA THR A 133 -8.27 4.96 0.57
C THR A 133 -7.21 5.23 1.64
N GLN A 134 -7.61 5.66 2.81
CA GLN A 134 -6.74 6.00 3.94
C GLN A 134 -6.26 4.76 4.72
N ALA A 135 -6.99 3.67 4.64
CA ALA A 135 -6.91 2.55 5.57
C ALA A 135 -5.50 1.97 5.76
N THR A 136 -4.70 1.85 4.70
CA THR A 136 -3.34 1.29 4.81
C THR A 136 -2.41 2.26 5.53
N GLY A 137 -2.37 3.52 5.13
CA GLY A 137 -1.53 4.54 5.76
C GLY A 137 -1.94 4.83 7.21
N TYR A 138 -3.25 4.91 7.46
CA TYR A 138 -3.76 5.10 8.82
C TYR A 138 -3.48 3.90 9.72
N GLY A 139 -3.73 2.69 9.22
CA GLY A 139 -3.44 1.46 9.95
C GLY A 139 -1.97 1.31 10.30
N LEU A 140 -1.07 1.70 9.40
CA LEU A 140 0.36 1.75 9.66
C LEU A 140 0.68 2.62 10.88
N VAL A 141 0.13 3.81 10.94
CA VAL A 141 0.40 4.74 12.05
C VAL A 141 -0.28 4.31 13.34
N TYR A 142 -1.47 3.71 13.29
CA TYR A 142 -2.11 3.12 14.47
C TYR A 142 -1.27 1.99 15.06
N MET A 143 -0.77 1.07 14.22
CA MET A 143 0.11 0.00 14.67
C MET A 143 1.44 0.51 15.21
N LEU A 144 2.01 1.54 14.58
CA LEU A 144 3.20 2.22 15.09
C LEU A 144 2.94 2.81 16.47
N ASP A 145 1.85 3.53 16.67
CA ASP A 145 1.48 4.16 17.94
C ASP A 145 1.32 3.12 19.05
N GLU A 146 0.64 2.00 18.77
CA GLU A 146 0.52 0.89 19.73
C GLU A 146 1.88 0.26 20.06
N MET A 147 2.74 0.04 19.06
CA MET A 147 4.09 -0.45 19.29
C MET A 147 4.91 0.52 20.18
N LEU A 148 4.82 1.82 19.93
CA LEU A 148 5.51 2.83 20.73
C LEU A 148 4.98 2.87 22.15
N LYS A 149 3.67 2.90 22.36
CA LYS A 149 3.03 2.88 23.69
C LYS A 149 3.44 1.64 24.50
N HIS A 150 3.45 0.46 23.87
CA HIS A 150 3.89 -0.77 24.53
C HIS A 150 5.34 -0.70 25.01
N ASN A 151 6.16 0.13 24.38
CA ASN A 151 7.55 0.37 24.73
C ASN A 151 7.78 1.67 25.53
N GLY A 152 6.73 2.27 26.10
CA GLY A 152 6.81 3.48 26.90
C GLY A 152 7.23 4.73 26.09
N LYS A 153 6.93 4.76 24.80
CA LYS A 153 7.27 5.85 23.87
C LYS A 153 6.00 6.43 23.26
N GLU A 154 6.14 7.57 22.62
CA GLU A 154 5.05 8.25 21.90
C GLU A 154 5.52 8.73 20.53
N ILE A 155 4.59 8.94 19.62
CA ILE A 155 4.85 9.45 18.27
C ILE A 155 4.91 10.99 18.25
N ALA A 156 4.23 11.66 19.18
CA ALA A 156 4.18 13.10 19.25
C ALA A 156 5.59 13.73 19.40
N GLY A 157 5.85 14.76 18.63
CA GLY A 157 7.13 15.48 18.61
C GLY A 157 8.30 14.72 17.93
N LYS A 158 8.06 13.51 17.40
CA LYS A 158 9.11 12.72 16.72
C LYS A 158 9.30 13.16 15.28
N THR A 159 10.56 13.12 14.84
CA THR A 159 10.93 13.34 13.44
C THR A 159 10.76 12.06 12.65
N VAL A 160 9.97 12.12 11.57
CA VAL A 160 9.58 10.96 10.78
C VAL A 160 10.01 11.10 9.33
N LEU A 161 10.57 10.04 8.75
CA LEU A 161 10.80 9.92 7.30
C LEU A 161 9.77 8.96 6.71
N VAL A 162 9.22 9.32 5.55
CA VAL A 162 8.27 8.47 4.81
C VAL A 162 8.76 8.31 3.37
N SER A 163 9.10 7.10 2.96
CA SER A 163 9.40 6.89 1.54
C SER A 163 8.13 6.73 0.72
N GLY A 164 8.23 7.06 -0.57
CA GLY A 164 7.09 7.07 -1.46
C GLY A 164 6.30 8.39 -1.41
N SER A 165 5.40 8.53 -2.35
CA SER A 165 4.44 9.63 -2.47
C SER A 165 3.11 9.15 -3.07
N GLY A 166 2.86 7.85 -2.98
CA GLY A 166 1.58 7.23 -3.34
C GLY A 166 0.61 7.21 -2.17
N ASN A 167 -0.48 6.48 -2.36
CA ASN A 167 -1.59 6.44 -1.42
C ASN A 167 -1.16 6.09 0.02
N VAL A 168 -0.37 5.04 0.20
CA VAL A 168 0.08 4.62 1.55
C VAL A 168 0.90 5.72 2.22
N ALA A 169 1.86 6.30 1.50
CA ALA A 169 2.74 7.34 2.01
C ALA A 169 1.96 8.61 2.40
N ILE A 170 1.08 9.10 1.52
CA ILE A 170 0.27 10.32 1.75
C ILE A 170 -0.55 10.18 3.04
N TYR A 171 -1.25 9.06 3.20
CA TYR A 171 -2.11 8.88 4.38
C TYR A 171 -1.33 8.44 5.63
N ALA A 172 -0.14 7.87 5.50
CA ALA A 172 0.78 7.71 6.63
C ALA A 172 1.27 9.08 7.14
N VAL A 173 1.66 9.99 6.24
CA VAL A 173 2.03 11.38 6.60
C VAL A 173 0.87 12.08 7.29
N GLU A 174 -0.33 12.02 6.70
CA GLU A 174 -1.52 12.66 7.26
C GLU A 174 -1.78 12.21 8.71
N LYS A 175 -1.78 10.89 8.92
CA LYS A 175 -2.06 10.35 10.25
C LYS A 175 -0.92 10.62 11.24
N ALA A 176 0.34 10.51 10.82
CA ALA A 176 1.48 10.83 11.67
C ALA A 176 1.47 12.30 12.14
N GLN A 177 1.15 13.22 11.23
CA GLN A 177 1.00 14.66 11.58
C GLN A 177 -0.18 14.90 12.53
N GLN A 178 -1.30 14.18 12.35
CA GLN A 178 -2.44 14.24 13.29
C GLN A 178 -2.07 13.76 14.70
N TYR A 179 -1.12 12.83 14.81
CA TYR A 179 -0.56 12.37 16.10
C TYR A 179 0.56 13.28 16.63
N GLY A 180 0.82 14.42 15.99
CA GLY A 180 1.81 15.39 16.41
C GLY A 180 3.24 15.08 16.01
N ALA A 181 3.46 14.13 15.10
CA ALA A 181 4.78 13.88 14.55
C ALA A 181 5.18 14.94 13.53
N LYS A 182 6.47 15.18 13.37
CA LYS A 182 7.04 16.05 12.35
C LYS A 182 7.58 15.20 11.20
N VAL A 183 6.81 15.06 10.12
CA VAL A 183 7.30 14.39 8.91
C VAL A 183 8.13 15.36 8.10
N VAL A 184 9.42 15.04 7.89
CA VAL A 184 10.38 15.95 7.26
C VAL A 184 10.82 15.55 5.84
N ALA A 185 10.50 14.33 5.40
CA ALA A 185 10.89 13.88 4.08
C ALA A 185 9.87 12.92 3.47
N MET A 186 9.74 13.01 2.13
CA MET A 186 9.03 12.05 1.27
C MET A 186 9.86 11.78 0.01
N SER A 187 9.58 10.68 -0.68
CA SER A 187 10.31 10.31 -1.91
C SER A 187 9.39 9.84 -3.04
N ASP A 188 9.92 9.77 -4.25
CA ASP A 188 9.38 8.99 -5.35
C ASP A 188 10.51 8.22 -6.07
N SER A 189 10.22 7.64 -7.24
CA SER A 189 11.21 6.84 -7.99
C SER A 189 12.41 7.65 -8.49
N ASN A 190 12.33 8.98 -8.51
CA ASN A 190 13.33 9.85 -9.08
C ASN A 190 14.20 10.56 -8.03
N GLY A 191 13.67 10.72 -6.80
CA GLY A 191 14.38 11.41 -5.74
C GLY A 191 13.54 11.60 -4.49
N TYR A 192 13.99 12.47 -3.62
CA TYR A 192 13.30 12.78 -2.37
C TYR A 192 13.32 14.28 -2.07
N ILE A 193 12.33 14.70 -1.31
CA ILE A 193 12.24 16.04 -0.74
C ILE A 193 12.54 15.99 0.76
N TYR A 194 13.21 17.04 1.22
CA TYR A 194 13.44 17.30 2.64
C TYR A 194 12.96 18.71 2.98
N ASP A 195 12.16 18.83 4.02
CA ASP A 195 11.70 20.11 4.56
C ASP A 195 11.85 20.08 6.09
N ALA A 196 12.83 20.83 6.59
CA ALA A 196 13.12 20.91 8.04
C ALA A 196 11.94 21.46 8.85
N ASP A 197 11.05 22.25 8.25
CA ASP A 197 9.86 22.79 8.89
C ASP A 197 8.70 21.79 8.95
N GLY A 198 8.83 20.69 8.23
CA GLY A 198 7.83 19.63 8.08
C GLY A 198 7.06 19.71 6.77
N ILE A 199 6.76 18.55 6.22
CA ILE A 199 6.06 18.40 4.94
C ILE A 199 4.66 19.04 4.99
N LYS A 200 4.36 19.94 4.06
CA LYS A 200 3.05 20.53 3.81
C LYS A 200 2.22 19.58 2.97
N LEU A 201 1.43 18.73 3.63
CA LEU A 201 0.74 17.62 2.99
C LEU A 201 -0.23 18.06 1.89
N ASP A 202 -0.90 19.20 2.05
CA ASP A 202 -1.85 19.72 1.06
C ASP A 202 -1.16 19.98 -0.30
N VAL A 203 0.09 20.47 -0.29
CA VAL A 203 0.88 20.66 -1.50
C VAL A 203 1.23 19.31 -2.14
N VAL A 204 1.58 18.31 -1.33
CA VAL A 204 1.84 16.95 -1.84
C VAL A 204 0.58 16.36 -2.48
N LYS A 205 -0.58 16.47 -1.81
CA LYS A 205 -1.87 15.99 -2.35
C LYS A 205 -2.22 16.66 -3.66
N GLU A 206 -2.08 17.98 -3.76
CA GLU A 206 -2.33 18.71 -5.00
C GLU A 206 -1.43 18.19 -6.15
N ILE A 207 -0.15 17.98 -5.88
CA ILE A 207 0.80 17.47 -6.88
C ILE A 207 0.44 16.02 -7.27
N LYS A 208 0.19 15.15 -6.30
CA LYS A 208 0.09 13.71 -6.53
C LYS A 208 -1.30 13.24 -6.91
N GLU A 209 -2.33 13.74 -6.26
CA GLU A 209 -3.71 13.27 -6.42
C GLU A 209 -4.46 14.05 -7.50
N VAL A 210 -4.20 15.36 -7.62
CA VAL A 210 -4.88 16.23 -8.58
C VAL A 210 -4.12 16.29 -9.90
N ARG A 211 -2.84 16.77 -9.86
CA ARG A 211 -2.02 16.97 -11.07
C ARG A 211 -1.31 15.72 -11.57
N ARG A 212 -1.21 14.66 -10.73
CA ARG A 212 -0.45 13.42 -11.01
C ARG A 212 1.02 13.69 -11.36
N GLY A 213 1.58 14.75 -10.77
CA GLY A 213 2.94 15.19 -10.97
C GLY A 213 3.99 14.40 -10.18
N ARG A 214 5.23 14.90 -10.19
CA ARG A 214 6.36 14.32 -9.47
C ARG A 214 6.61 15.06 -8.16
N ILE A 215 7.19 14.35 -7.17
CA ILE A 215 7.48 14.95 -5.86
C ILE A 215 8.47 16.14 -5.95
N LYS A 216 9.28 16.18 -6.99
CA LYS A 216 10.18 17.28 -7.27
C LYS A 216 9.48 18.65 -7.29
N GLU A 217 8.24 18.70 -7.82
CA GLU A 217 7.44 19.93 -7.90
C GLU A 217 7.11 20.53 -6.53
N TYR A 218 7.25 19.75 -5.45
CA TYR A 218 7.08 20.26 -4.10
C TYR A 218 8.13 21.33 -3.75
N ALA A 219 9.39 21.11 -4.12
CA ALA A 219 10.46 22.08 -3.87
C ALA A 219 10.29 23.38 -4.67
N ASP A 220 9.60 23.33 -5.83
CA ASP A 220 9.25 24.53 -6.60
C ASP A 220 8.14 25.35 -5.88
N ALA A 221 7.25 24.67 -5.14
CA ALA A 221 6.12 25.30 -4.45
C ALA A 221 6.43 25.72 -3.00
N VAL A 222 7.40 25.09 -2.35
CA VAL A 222 7.75 25.30 -0.94
C VAL A 222 9.21 25.72 -0.80
N PRO A 223 9.49 27.00 -0.55
CA PRO A 223 10.87 27.55 -0.56
C PRO A 223 11.81 26.96 0.50
N THR A 224 11.26 26.40 1.59
CA THR A 224 12.03 25.74 2.67
C THR A 224 12.48 24.34 2.32
N ALA A 225 11.88 23.75 1.27
CA ALA A 225 12.16 22.39 0.85
C ALA A 225 13.34 22.28 -0.10
N VAL A 226 14.07 21.18 0.02
CA VAL A 226 15.16 20.81 -0.89
C VAL A 226 14.77 19.51 -1.58
N TYR A 227 14.91 19.46 -2.91
CA TYR A 227 14.81 18.22 -3.68
C TYR A 227 16.20 17.68 -3.97
N THR A 228 16.38 16.40 -3.75
CA THR A 228 17.61 15.67 -4.11
C THR A 228 17.25 14.53 -5.06
N GLU A 229 17.91 14.45 -6.18
CA GLU A 229 17.73 13.39 -7.17
C GLU A 229 18.39 12.10 -6.69
N GLY A 230 17.76 10.96 -7.00
CA GLY A 230 18.27 9.63 -6.66
C GLY A 230 17.86 9.16 -5.25
N LYS A 231 18.60 8.18 -4.76
CA LYS A 231 18.38 7.58 -3.44
C LYS A 231 19.07 8.38 -2.33
N GLY A 232 18.65 8.20 -1.08
CA GLY A 232 19.32 8.84 0.05
C GLY A 232 18.39 9.30 1.18
N ILE A 233 17.08 9.13 1.05
CA ILE A 233 16.13 9.54 2.10
C ILE A 233 16.49 8.97 3.48
N TRP A 234 17.03 7.75 3.53
CA TRP A 234 17.38 7.06 4.78
C TRP A 234 18.67 7.57 5.43
N THR A 235 19.39 8.47 4.80
CA THR A 235 20.57 9.14 5.41
C THR A 235 20.19 10.38 6.22
N ILE A 236 18.95 10.82 6.18
CA ILE A 236 18.46 11.96 6.95
C ILE A 236 18.24 11.53 8.41
N PRO A 237 18.72 12.31 9.40
CA PRO A 237 18.46 12.02 10.82
C PRO A 237 16.96 12.00 11.14
N CYS A 238 16.53 10.97 11.85
CA CYS A 238 15.13 10.82 12.25
C CYS A 238 14.98 9.93 13.49
N ASP A 239 13.82 10.02 14.12
CA ASP A 239 13.41 9.11 15.19
C ASP A 239 12.74 7.84 14.63
N ILE A 240 11.94 7.99 13.58
CA ILE A 240 11.07 6.94 13.03
C ILE A 240 11.18 6.93 11.51
N ALA A 241 11.28 5.73 10.92
CA ALA A 241 11.26 5.53 9.47
C ALA A 241 10.05 4.69 9.04
N LEU A 242 9.31 5.19 8.04
CA LEU A 242 8.15 4.54 7.45
C LEU A 242 8.40 4.25 5.95
N PRO A 243 8.95 3.09 5.61
CA PRO A 243 9.13 2.70 4.21
C PRO A 243 7.78 2.34 3.58
N CYS A 244 7.30 3.23 2.68
CA CYS A 244 5.97 3.18 2.08
C CYS A 244 5.97 3.15 0.55
N ALA A 245 7.12 2.94 -0.10
CA ALA A 245 7.24 2.96 -1.55
C ALA A 245 7.18 1.57 -2.18
N THR A 246 8.30 0.85 -2.22
CA THR A 246 8.41 -0.41 -2.98
C THR A 246 9.20 -1.49 -2.23
N GLN A 247 9.14 -2.70 -2.79
CA GLN A 247 9.92 -3.84 -2.30
C GLN A 247 11.43 -3.54 -2.37
N ASN A 248 12.17 -3.99 -1.35
CA ASN A 248 13.64 -3.90 -1.25
C ASN A 248 14.19 -2.48 -1.46
N GLU A 249 13.45 -1.47 -1.05
CA GLU A 249 13.89 -0.07 -1.13
C GLU A 249 14.87 0.32 -0.04
N LEU A 250 14.86 -0.39 1.09
CA LEU A 250 15.72 -0.17 2.26
C LEU A 250 16.68 -1.35 2.40
N ASN A 251 17.94 -1.11 2.07
CA ASN A 251 18.99 -2.13 2.11
C ASN A 251 19.82 -2.07 3.41
N LEU A 252 20.83 -2.91 3.53
CA LEU A 252 21.68 -2.99 4.72
C LEU A 252 22.40 -1.67 5.04
N ASP A 253 22.89 -0.95 4.03
CA ASP A 253 23.60 0.32 4.25
C ASP A 253 22.64 1.44 4.67
N ASP A 254 21.42 1.44 4.12
CA ASP A 254 20.33 2.31 4.58
C ASP A 254 19.98 2.04 6.04
N ALA A 255 19.89 0.76 6.42
CA ALA A 255 19.61 0.38 7.81
C ALA A 255 20.72 0.83 8.78
N LYS A 256 21.99 0.68 8.38
CA LYS A 256 23.12 1.21 9.15
C LYS A 256 23.05 2.73 9.30
N ALA A 257 22.72 3.45 8.24
CA ALA A 257 22.58 4.90 8.27
C ALA A 257 21.46 5.35 9.21
N LEU A 258 20.28 4.72 9.14
CA LEU A 258 19.17 5.00 10.03
C LEU A 258 19.56 4.80 11.50
N ILE A 259 20.20 3.68 11.83
CA ILE A 259 20.64 3.38 13.21
C ILE A 259 21.69 4.40 13.69
N ALA A 260 22.68 4.70 12.86
CA ALA A 260 23.71 5.69 13.17
C ALA A 260 23.15 7.09 13.40
N ASN A 261 22.05 7.44 12.72
CA ASN A 261 21.36 8.72 12.83
C ASN A 261 20.31 8.77 13.96
N GLY A 262 20.21 7.72 14.78
CA GLY A 262 19.34 7.71 15.96
C GLY A 262 17.93 7.19 15.74
N CYS A 263 17.62 6.63 14.58
CA CYS A 263 16.33 6.01 14.31
C CYS A 263 16.11 4.83 15.28
N PHE A 264 15.03 4.87 16.05
CA PHE A 264 14.72 3.83 17.03
C PHE A 264 13.51 2.97 16.66
N ALA A 265 12.75 3.37 15.64
CA ALA A 265 11.58 2.62 15.19
C ALA A 265 11.44 2.62 13.65
N VAL A 266 11.11 1.46 13.10
CA VAL A 266 10.82 1.25 11.67
C VAL A 266 9.51 0.51 11.56
N ALA A 267 8.54 1.04 10.80
CA ALA A 267 7.27 0.36 10.51
C ALA A 267 6.99 0.37 9.01
N GLU A 268 6.80 -0.80 8.44
CA GLU A 268 6.73 -1.01 7.00
C GLU A 268 5.32 -0.78 6.43
N GLY A 269 5.13 0.31 5.69
CA GLY A 269 3.90 0.58 4.95
C GLY A 269 3.80 -0.18 3.63
N ALA A 270 4.92 -0.37 2.94
CA ALA A 270 4.99 -1.19 1.74
C ALA A 270 5.08 -2.70 2.06
N ASN A 271 4.89 -3.53 1.05
CA ASN A 271 5.10 -4.97 1.20
C ASN A 271 6.59 -5.28 1.03
N MET A 272 7.23 -5.82 2.08
CA MET A 272 8.63 -6.22 2.09
C MET A 272 9.61 -5.12 1.61
N PRO A 273 9.54 -3.89 2.16
CA PRO A 273 10.40 -2.82 1.71
C PRO A 273 11.85 -2.95 2.19
N SER A 274 12.08 -3.56 3.37
CA SER A 274 13.42 -3.83 3.88
C SER A 274 13.95 -5.15 3.34
N THR A 275 15.23 -5.17 2.96
CA THR A 275 15.90 -6.42 2.64
C THR A 275 16.07 -7.28 3.89
N ARG A 276 16.35 -8.59 3.70
CA ARG A 276 16.53 -9.51 4.80
C ARG A 276 17.66 -9.05 5.73
N GLU A 277 18.78 -8.66 5.16
CA GLU A 277 19.96 -8.20 5.89
C GLU A 277 19.67 -6.93 6.69
N ALA A 278 18.85 -6.02 6.16
CA ALA A 278 18.40 -4.84 6.88
C ALA A 278 17.49 -5.22 8.06
N THR A 279 16.55 -6.13 7.85
CA THR A 279 15.65 -6.63 8.90
C THR A 279 16.42 -7.34 10.01
N ASP A 280 17.35 -8.23 9.64
CA ASP A 280 18.20 -8.94 10.62
C ASP A 280 19.01 -7.95 11.47
N LEU A 281 19.54 -6.89 10.86
CA LEU A 281 20.26 -5.83 11.58
C LEU A 281 19.33 -5.05 12.54
N PHE A 282 18.11 -4.69 12.12
CA PHE A 282 17.16 -4.01 13.00
C PHE A 282 16.83 -4.85 14.24
N VAL A 283 16.61 -6.15 14.05
CA VAL A 283 16.35 -7.08 15.16
C VAL A 283 17.57 -7.20 16.08
N GLU A 284 18.77 -7.39 15.52
CA GLU A 284 20.03 -7.46 16.28
C GLU A 284 20.25 -6.21 17.15
N LYS A 285 20.03 -5.03 16.56
CA LYS A 285 20.21 -3.74 17.24
C LYS A 285 19.03 -3.32 18.11
N LYS A 286 18.00 -4.17 18.23
CA LYS A 286 16.78 -3.93 19.02
C LYS A 286 16.05 -2.65 18.63
N ILE A 287 16.07 -2.31 17.35
CA ILE A 287 15.19 -1.30 16.79
C ILE A 287 13.75 -1.82 16.87
N LEU A 288 12.82 -0.97 17.24
CA LEU A 288 11.40 -1.32 17.23
C LEU A 288 10.96 -1.52 15.77
N PHE A 289 10.83 -2.78 15.36
CA PHE A 289 10.59 -3.12 13.97
C PHE A 289 9.20 -3.77 13.79
N MET A 290 8.38 -3.19 12.92
CA MET A 290 7.05 -3.69 12.56
C MET A 290 7.04 -4.12 11.10
N PRO A 291 6.98 -5.44 10.78
CA PRO A 291 7.00 -5.93 9.41
C PRO A 291 5.72 -5.57 8.66
N GLY A 292 5.84 -5.38 7.35
CA GLY A 292 4.76 -4.89 6.47
C GLY A 292 3.46 -5.68 6.57
N LYS A 293 3.52 -7.00 6.67
CA LYS A 293 2.33 -7.84 6.79
C LYS A 293 1.48 -7.54 8.04
N ALA A 294 2.07 -7.01 9.11
CA ALA A 294 1.37 -6.53 10.28
C ALA A 294 1.04 -5.02 10.14
N ALA A 295 2.05 -4.21 9.87
CA ALA A 295 1.93 -2.76 9.86
C ALA A 295 0.94 -2.25 8.79
N ASN A 296 0.90 -2.85 7.61
CA ASN A 296 0.04 -2.41 6.51
C ASN A 296 -1.29 -3.18 6.38
N ALA A 297 -1.68 -3.96 7.38
CA ALA A 297 -2.91 -4.76 7.34
C ALA A 297 -4.22 -3.94 7.41
N GLY A 298 -4.16 -2.65 7.74
CA GLY A 298 -5.34 -1.78 7.81
C GLY A 298 -6.15 -1.76 6.51
N GLY A 299 -5.48 -1.76 5.36
CA GLY A 299 -6.15 -1.80 4.05
C GLY A 299 -6.98 -3.06 3.84
N VAL A 300 -6.48 -4.23 4.20
CA VAL A 300 -7.23 -5.49 4.05
C VAL A 300 -8.29 -5.64 5.15
N ALA A 301 -8.08 -5.11 6.34
CA ALA A 301 -9.10 -5.08 7.39
C ALA A 301 -10.34 -4.30 6.92
N VAL A 302 -10.17 -3.08 6.40
CA VAL A 302 -11.28 -2.30 5.82
C VAL A 302 -11.88 -2.98 4.60
N SER A 303 -11.08 -3.69 3.79
CA SER A 303 -11.62 -4.50 2.69
C SER A 303 -12.54 -5.63 3.17
N GLY A 304 -12.21 -6.28 4.28
CA GLY A 304 -13.08 -7.28 4.91
C GLY A 304 -14.39 -6.67 5.45
N LEU A 305 -14.30 -5.46 6.01
CA LEU A 305 -15.48 -4.70 6.41
C LEU A 305 -16.35 -4.31 5.20
N GLU A 306 -15.74 -3.96 4.07
CA GLU A 306 -16.46 -3.71 2.81
C GLU A 306 -17.21 -4.96 2.34
N GLN A 307 -16.62 -6.16 2.44
CA GLN A 307 -17.32 -7.42 2.15
C GLN A 307 -18.52 -7.61 3.07
N SER A 308 -18.35 -7.44 4.39
CA SER A 308 -19.44 -7.54 5.36
C SER A 308 -20.56 -6.54 5.07
N GLN A 309 -20.21 -5.29 4.77
CA GLN A 309 -21.16 -4.24 4.36
C GLN A 309 -21.96 -4.65 3.11
N ASN A 310 -21.28 -5.21 2.11
CA ASN A 310 -21.93 -5.64 0.88
C ASN A 310 -22.84 -6.86 1.08
N SER A 311 -22.50 -7.75 2.02
CA SER A 311 -23.29 -8.95 2.34
C SER A 311 -24.55 -8.66 3.16
N MET A 312 -24.67 -7.45 3.73
CA MET A 312 -25.85 -7.01 4.48
C MET A 312 -26.95 -6.36 3.62
N ARG A 313 -26.76 -6.31 2.31
CA ARG A 313 -27.71 -5.70 1.35
C ARG A 313 -28.65 -6.72 0.76
#